data_8bc5185c293b1b4a844822757f07f50b
#
_entry.id   8bc5185c293b1b4a844822757f07f50b
#
_cell.length_a   1.000
_cell.length_b   1.000
_cell.length_c   1.000
_cell.angle_alpha   90.00
_cell.angle_beta   90.00
_cell.angle_gamma   90.00
#
_symmetry.space_group_name_H-M   'P 1'
#
loop_
_entity.id
_entity.type
_entity.pdbx_description
1 polymer ?
#
loop_
_entity_poly.entity_id
_entity_poly.type
_entity_poly.pdbx_seq_one_letter_code
_entity_poly.pdbx_strand_id
1 'polypeptide(L)'
;MNFYLTSIFNYKLIIIFFSCIVLFQQAFGKEESCSSNEEVCDWKKKVVAIKTPTMVASGVMLSDKLIVTNRHVIEDSRTVLVRLPNKKIVKGYSIPNNHVADITFISLTEEVTDTKFDIKITKPKTAIMIAFDIGRNDIRIFEEKSIISYPEKNNPQARIHSFTRNLPGTSGGALVDTKGNLVGIIASGGGEYNEAVPASLLLSIYNKKEVQNSNFYQTGKAIRLCADALEEIRGFQNNPGNLLLTKIRKNCELSKNKFLLDMAGQALGKIGMIEDAIYFLEKSTSLDPKSPTSLHSLAVALHINKSYEKEILVLKKLLEFTPEDPQALRLAVQAAAYTKNKEFGEFAISLMEIHNPGAVSLAKDFLDNALN
;
A
#
# COMPACT_ATOMS: atom_id res chain seq x y z
N MET A 1 32.08 62.36 -41.12
CA MET A 1 31.22 63.46 -40.70
C MET A 1 29.89 62.89 -40.18
N ASN A 2 29.75 62.91 -38.85
CA ASN A 2 28.53 62.86 -38.01
C ASN A 2 27.51 61.76 -38.22
N PHE A 3 27.50 60.75 -37.34
CA PHE A 3 26.78 60.63 -36.05
C PHE A 3 25.31 61.14 -36.08
N TYR A 4 24.33 60.19 -36.06
CA TYR A 4 23.09 60.18 -35.29
C TYR A 4 22.29 58.90 -35.64
N LEU A 5 22.47 57.86 -34.85
CA LEU A 5 21.53 56.69 -34.82
C LEU A 5 21.83 55.84 -33.57
N THR A 6 21.49 56.36 -32.39
CA THR A 6 21.40 55.58 -31.15
C THR A 6 20.35 56.22 -30.29
N SER A 7 19.15 55.70 -30.16
CA SER A 7 18.25 55.96 -29.04
C SER A 7 16.81 55.35 -29.14
N ILE A 8 16.56 54.36 -29.96
CA ILE A 8 15.18 53.79 -30.02
C ILE A 8 15.10 52.29 -29.60
N PHE A 9 16.26 51.67 -29.29
CA PHE A 9 16.24 50.19 -29.07
C PHE A 9 16.05 49.74 -27.59
N ASN A 10 16.08 50.65 -26.62
CA ASN A 10 16.11 50.26 -25.19
C ASN A 10 14.75 50.27 -24.46
N TYR A 11 13.71 50.85 -25.00
CA TYR A 11 12.40 50.91 -24.32
C TYR A 11 11.49 49.69 -24.56
N LYS A 12 11.58 49.04 -25.70
CA LYS A 12 10.77 47.84 -25.99
C LYS A 12 11.29 46.62 -25.26
N LEU A 13 12.58 46.50 -24.99
CA LEU A 13 13.15 45.34 -24.24
C LEU A 13 12.79 45.35 -22.75
N ILE A 14 12.71 46.53 -22.13
CA ILE A 14 12.37 46.71 -20.71
C ILE A 14 10.89 46.38 -20.45
N ILE A 15 9.97 46.72 -21.39
CA ILE A 15 8.54 46.42 -21.26
C ILE A 15 8.27 44.94 -21.42
N ILE A 16 9.00 44.25 -22.29
CA ILE A 16 8.86 42.77 -22.47
C ILE A 16 9.41 42.03 -21.23
N PHE A 17 10.49 42.51 -20.62
CA PHE A 17 11.04 41.89 -19.42
C PHE A 17 10.15 42.09 -18.18
N PHE A 18 9.50 43.25 -18.03
CA PHE A 18 8.55 43.51 -16.95
C PHE A 18 7.24 42.74 -17.14
N SER A 19 6.76 42.57 -18.38
CA SER A 19 5.58 41.76 -18.68
C SER A 19 5.80 40.25 -18.44
N CYS A 20 7.00 39.71 -18.69
CA CYS A 20 7.35 38.33 -18.37
C CYS A 20 7.48 38.10 -16.85
N ILE A 21 7.98 39.08 -16.08
CA ILE A 21 8.09 38.93 -14.61
C ILE A 21 6.69 38.91 -13.96
N VAL A 22 5.74 39.71 -14.44
CA VAL A 22 4.36 39.72 -13.94
C VAL A 22 3.59 38.43 -14.31
N LEU A 23 3.88 37.83 -15.46
CA LEU A 23 3.28 36.53 -15.85
C LEU A 23 3.87 35.34 -15.08
N PHE A 24 5.15 35.45 -14.65
CA PHE A 24 5.78 34.41 -13.81
C PHE A 24 5.30 34.44 -12.34
N GLN A 25 4.80 35.57 -11.84
CA GLN A 25 4.25 35.66 -10.47
C GLN A 25 2.83 35.09 -10.35
N GLN A 26 2.10 34.86 -11.44
CA GLN A 26 0.77 34.22 -11.40
C GLN A 26 0.79 32.69 -11.55
N ALA A 27 1.97 32.08 -11.73
CA ALA A 27 2.13 30.63 -11.81
C ALA A 27 2.45 29.98 -10.44
N PHE A 28 2.50 30.75 -9.34
CA PHE A 28 2.60 30.19 -7.99
C PHE A 28 1.22 29.81 -7.47
N GLY A 29 0.91 28.55 -7.68
CA GLY A 29 0.00 27.67 -6.96
C GLY A 29 -1.21 28.32 -6.29
N LYS A 30 -2.38 28.37 -6.95
CA LYS A 30 -3.62 28.23 -6.23
C LYS A 30 -3.50 26.95 -5.40
N GLU A 31 -3.50 27.07 -4.08
CA GLU A 31 -3.77 25.95 -3.20
C GLU A 31 -5.05 25.27 -3.73
N GLU A 32 -4.93 24.04 -4.19
CA GLU A 32 -6.07 23.28 -4.70
C GLU A 32 -7.07 23.20 -3.56
N SER A 33 -8.18 23.93 -3.66
CA SER A 33 -9.21 23.94 -2.63
C SER A 33 -9.66 22.51 -2.40
N CYS A 34 -9.62 22.06 -1.16
CA CYS A 34 -10.07 20.72 -0.81
C CYS A 34 -11.56 20.59 -1.15
N SER A 35 -11.91 19.61 -1.98
CA SER A 35 -13.27 19.36 -2.44
C SER A 35 -14.09 18.47 -1.51
N SER A 36 -13.49 17.93 -0.44
CA SER A 36 -14.15 17.14 0.60
C SER A 36 -14.74 18.05 1.68
N ASN A 37 -15.44 17.48 2.68
CA ASN A 37 -15.90 18.24 3.84
C ASN A 37 -14.71 18.72 4.70
N GLU A 38 -14.97 19.64 5.63
CA GLU A 38 -13.95 20.31 6.44
C GLU A 38 -13.17 19.29 7.31
N GLU A 39 -13.86 18.32 7.90
CA GLU A 39 -13.25 17.31 8.77
C GLU A 39 -12.25 16.44 8.04
N VAL A 40 -12.53 16.08 6.78
CA VAL A 40 -11.61 15.33 5.91
C VAL A 40 -10.49 16.24 5.43
N CYS A 41 -10.79 17.50 5.07
CA CYS A 41 -9.79 18.47 4.61
C CYS A 41 -8.75 18.79 5.70
N ASP A 42 -9.14 18.82 6.95
CA ASP A 42 -8.24 19.03 8.09
C ASP A 42 -7.14 17.96 8.22
N TRP A 43 -7.36 16.78 7.65
CA TRP A 43 -6.33 15.74 7.64
C TRP A 43 -5.07 16.12 6.86
N LYS A 44 -5.15 17.08 5.92
CA LYS A 44 -3.93 17.63 5.29
C LYS A 44 -2.97 18.23 6.29
N LYS A 45 -3.46 18.73 7.44
CA LYS A 45 -2.68 19.30 8.53
C LYS A 45 -2.11 18.22 9.49
N LYS A 46 -2.58 16.96 9.38
CA LYS A 46 -2.24 15.85 10.28
C LYS A 46 -1.35 14.80 9.62
N VAL A 47 -1.29 14.78 8.29
CA VAL A 47 -0.43 13.86 7.53
C VAL A 47 0.89 14.55 7.22
N VAL A 48 1.99 13.81 7.34
CA VAL A 48 3.36 14.29 7.12
C VAL A 48 4.08 13.39 6.11
N ALA A 49 5.14 13.93 5.47
CA ALA A 49 6.06 13.11 4.70
C ALA A 49 7.23 12.67 5.58
N ILE A 50 7.60 11.40 5.51
CA ILE A 50 8.73 10.81 6.23
C ILE A 50 9.79 10.43 5.21
N LYS A 51 11.04 10.86 5.45
CA LYS A 51 12.20 10.46 4.66
C LYS A 51 13.15 9.64 5.51
N THR A 52 13.42 8.43 5.07
CA THR A 52 14.46 7.53 5.58
C THR A 52 15.62 7.47 4.58
N PRO A 53 16.72 6.76 4.86
CA PRO A 53 17.79 6.54 3.88
C PRO A 53 17.32 5.81 2.61
N THR A 54 16.31 4.97 2.70
CA THR A 54 15.86 4.06 1.63
C THR A 54 14.60 4.55 0.91
N MET A 55 13.73 5.32 1.56
CA MET A 55 12.44 5.69 0.97
C MET A 55 11.87 7.02 1.47
N VAL A 56 10.85 7.47 0.74
CA VAL A 56 9.92 8.54 1.17
C VAL A 56 8.53 7.93 1.34
N ALA A 57 7.88 8.23 2.45
CA ALA A 57 6.59 7.67 2.81
C ALA A 57 5.74 8.69 3.59
N SER A 58 4.61 8.27 4.09
CA SER A 58 3.69 9.07 4.90
C SER A 58 3.79 8.73 6.39
N GLY A 59 3.28 9.62 7.21
CA GLY A 59 2.99 9.38 8.62
C GLY A 59 1.79 10.20 9.06
N VAL A 60 1.17 9.80 10.15
CA VAL A 60 0.03 10.49 10.78
C VAL A 60 0.44 11.02 12.13
N MET A 61 0.27 12.31 12.35
CA MET A 61 0.47 12.93 13.67
C MET A 61 -0.62 12.49 14.62
N LEU A 62 -0.25 11.92 15.75
CA LEU A 62 -1.15 11.52 16.84
C LEU A 62 -1.15 12.53 18.00
N SER A 63 -0.10 13.35 18.08
CA SER A 63 0.02 14.50 18.96
C SER A 63 1.08 15.46 18.40
N ASP A 64 1.35 16.53 19.13
CA ASP A 64 2.40 17.51 18.86
C ASP A 64 3.82 16.93 18.66
N LYS A 65 4.10 15.78 19.30
CA LYS A 65 5.40 15.10 19.28
C LYS A 65 5.37 13.66 18.78
N LEU A 66 4.20 13.10 18.49
CA LEU A 66 4.06 11.68 18.19
C LEU A 66 3.47 11.46 16.79
N ILE A 67 4.19 10.71 15.98
CA ILE A 67 3.75 10.29 14.65
C ILE A 67 3.65 8.76 14.63
N VAL A 68 2.64 8.24 13.94
CA VAL A 68 2.55 6.83 13.56
C VAL A 68 2.86 6.65 12.08
N THR A 69 3.56 5.57 11.75
CA THR A 69 3.82 5.12 10.37
C THR A 69 3.96 3.60 10.34
N ASN A 70 4.24 3.04 9.16
CA ASN A 70 4.47 1.61 9.06
C ASN A 70 5.88 1.21 9.54
N ARG A 71 5.97 -0.01 10.01
CA ARG A 71 7.22 -0.62 10.45
C ARG A 71 8.21 -0.78 9.29
N HIS A 72 7.71 -1.15 8.10
CA HIS A 72 8.53 -1.29 6.90
C HIS A 72 9.06 0.06 6.37
N VAL A 73 8.44 1.20 6.72
CA VAL A 73 8.95 2.54 6.36
C VAL A 73 10.21 2.87 7.16
N ILE A 74 10.23 2.52 8.44
CA ILE A 74 11.35 2.84 9.33
C ILE A 74 12.50 1.84 9.19
N GLU A 75 12.20 0.58 8.91
CA GLU A 75 13.20 -0.50 8.84
C GLU A 75 14.08 -0.54 10.10
N ASP A 76 15.40 -0.44 9.98
CA ASP A 76 16.36 -0.33 11.08
C ASP A 76 16.83 1.11 11.37
N SER A 77 16.15 2.11 10.79
CA SER A 77 16.49 3.52 10.99
C SER A 77 16.16 3.98 12.40
N ARG A 78 17.16 4.52 13.10
CA ARG A 78 16.98 5.14 14.42
C ARG A 78 16.42 6.55 14.33
N THR A 79 16.77 7.24 13.24
CA THR A 79 16.39 8.63 12.99
C THR A 79 15.83 8.79 11.59
N VAL A 80 14.86 9.68 11.46
CA VAL A 80 14.21 10.03 10.19
C VAL A 80 14.08 11.54 10.07
N LEU A 81 13.88 12.03 8.85
CA LEU A 81 13.45 13.40 8.59
C LEU A 81 11.95 13.42 8.34
N VAL A 82 11.27 14.35 8.98
CA VAL A 82 9.83 14.54 8.85
C VAL A 82 9.58 15.92 8.25
N ARG A 83 8.91 15.95 7.11
CA ARG A 83 8.42 17.20 6.52
C ARG A 83 6.98 17.42 6.98
N LEU A 84 6.79 18.45 7.76
CA LEU A 84 5.51 18.89 8.30
C LEU A 84 4.61 19.51 7.21
N PRO A 85 3.30 19.69 7.45
CA PRO A 85 2.38 20.33 6.51
C PRO A 85 2.82 21.75 6.12
N ASN A 86 3.41 22.52 7.04
CA ASN A 86 3.99 23.85 6.79
C ASN A 86 5.34 23.81 6.05
N LYS A 87 5.73 22.64 5.52
CA LYS A 87 6.98 22.37 4.80
C LYS A 87 8.26 22.43 5.65
N LYS A 88 8.18 22.74 6.96
CA LYS A 88 9.32 22.65 7.88
C LYS A 88 9.78 21.19 7.97
N ILE A 89 11.11 20.98 7.95
CA ILE A 89 11.72 19.65 8.13
C ILE A 89 12.24 19.58 9.57
N VAL A 90 11.82 18.56 10.29
CA VAL A 90 12.24 18.27 11.66
C VAL A 90 12.81 16.86 11.75
N LYS A 91 13.63 16.61 12.77
CA LYS A 91 14.18 15.29 13.04
C LYS A 91 13.26 14.51 13.96
N GLY A 92 13.06 13.22 13.67
CA GLY A 92 12.34 12.29 14.50
C GLY A 92 13.16 11.06 14.85
N TYR A 93 12.79 10.38 15.94
CA TYR A 93 13.40 9.16 16.43
C TYR A 93 12.37 8.03 16.46
N SER A 94 12.73 6.88 15.88
CA SER A 94 11.88 5.69 15.95
C SER A 94 11.71 5.22 17.39
N ILE A 95 10.48 4.88 17.76
CA ILE A 95 10.15 4.31 19.08
C ILE A 95 10.05 2.79 18.92
N PRO A 96 11.01 2.01 19.46
CA PRO A 96 10.96 0.56 19.38
C PRO A 96 9.71 -0.02 20.07
N ASN A 97 9.17 -1.08 19.48
CA ASN A 97 8.09 -1.87 20.06
C ASN A 97 8.19 -3.33 19.60
N ASN A 98 7.60 -4.26 20.36
CA ASN A 98 7.58 -5.70 20.06
C ASN A 98 6.28 -6.17 19.40
N HIS A 99 5.50 -5.26 18.83
CA HIS A 99 4.25 -5.66 18.16
C HIS A 99 4.52 -6.25 16.78
N VAL A 100 3.71 -7.25 16.40
CA VAL A 100 3.84 -7.94 15.10
C VAL A 100 3.19 -7.20 13.93
N ALA A 101 2.26 -6.27 14.21
CA ALA A 101 1.66 -5.44 13.16
C ALA A 101 2.72 -4.53 12.52
N ASP A 102 2.49 -4.21 11.27
CA ASP A 102 3.35 -3.31 10.49
C ASP A 102 3.16 -1.84 10.88
N ILE A 103 3.33 -1.53 12.17
CA ILE A 103 3.19 -0.19 12.76
C ILE A 103 4.38 0.12 13.64
N THR A 104 4.80 1.37 13.61
CA THR A 104 5.76 1.95 14.55
C THR A 104 5.44 3.42 14.79
N PHE A 105 6.12 3.99 15.80
CA PHE A 105 5.95 5.39 16.15
C PHE A 105 7.26 6.15 16.02
N ILE A 106 7.15 7.46 15.82
CA ILE A 106 8.27 8.39 15.76
C ILE A 106 8.01 9.47 16.80
N SER A 107 9.00 9.75 17.63
CA SER A 107 9.02 10.89 18.53
C SER A 107 9.73 12.05 17.85
N LEU A 108 9.11 13.23 17.79
CA LEU A 108 9.73 14.45 17.27
C LEU A 108 10.58 15.14 18.34
N THR A 109 11.65 15.82 17.89
CA THR A 109 12.53 16.62 18.78
C THR A 109 11.87 17.92 19.23
N GLU A 110 10.93 18.43 18.46
CA GLU A 110 10.25 19.70 18.69
C GLU A 110 8.74 19.50 18.76
N GLU A 111 8.05 20.33 19.53
CA GLU A 111 6.58 20.41 19.52
C GLU A 111 6.12 21.08 18.24
N VAL A 112 5.13 20.52 17.58
CA VAL A 112 4.69 20.95 16.26
C VAL A 112 3.32 21.59 16.28
N THR A 113 2.43 21.11 17.14
CA THR A 113 1.05 21.60 17.28
C THR A 113 0.50 21.26 18.66
N ASP A 114 -0.50 22.01 19.14
CA ASP A 114 -1.24 21.74 20.39
C ASP A 114 -2.38 20.72 20.23
N THR A 115 -2.44 20.01 19.11
CA THR A 115 -3.58 19.13 18.79
C THR A 115 -3.45 17.77 19.40
N LYS A 116 -4.37 17.43 20.32
CA LYS A 116 -4.66 16.05 20.73
C LYS A 116 -5.64 15.43 19.73
N PHE A 117 -5.33 14.24 19.24
CA PHE A 117 -6.24 13.52 18.37
C PHE A 117 -7.08 12.53 19.17
N ASP A 118 -8.38 12.70 19.13
CA ASP A 118 -9.33 11.69 19.60
C ASP A 118 -9.52 10.64 18.48
N ILE A 119 -9.06 9.42 18.74
CA ILE A 119 -9.16 8.32 17.79
C ILE A 119 -10.48 7.61 18.06
N LYS A 120 -11.52 7.99 17.31
CA LYS A 120 -12.79 7.25 17.31
C LYS A 120 -12.67 6.04 16.39
N ILE A 121 -12.90 4.85 16.94
CA ILE A 121 -12.86 3.60 16.20
C ILE A 121 -14.21 3.42 15.48
N THR A 122 -14.16 3.41 14.15
CA THR A 122 -15.33 3.20 13.29
C THR A 122 -15.07 2.07 12.31
N LYS A 123 -16.13 1.47 11.77
CA LYS A 123 -16.09 0.49 10.68
C LYS A 123 -17.05 0.95 9.56
N PRO A 124 -16.66 1.98 8.80
CA PRO A 124 -17.48 2.49 7.72
C PRO A 124 -17.51 1.51 6.53
N LYS A 125 -18.47 1.68 5.62
CA LYS A 125 -18.54 0.94 4.35
C LYS A 125 -17.59 1.49 3.29
N THR A 126 -17.27 2.77 3.39
CA THR A 126 -16.40 3.51 2.48
C THR A 126 -15.36 4.28 3.27
N ALA A 127 -14.21 4.57 2.66
CA ALA A 127 -13.15 5.34 3.29
C ALA A 127 -12.38 6.17 2.26
N ILE A 128 -11.67 7.17 2.78
CA ILE A 128 -10.86 8.13 2.02
C ILE A 128 -9.42 7.97 2.48
N MET A 129 -8.50 7.79 1.53
CA MET A 129 -7.07 7.78 1.80
C MET A 129 -6.52 9.19 1.78
N ILE A 130 -5.68 9.54 2.77
CA ILE A 130 -4.96 10.81 2.84
C ILE A 130 -3.49 10.51 3.08
N ALA A 131 -2.63 10.87 2.15
CA ALA A 131 -1.25 10.46 2.16
C ALA A 131 -0.36 11.41 1.36
N PHE A 132 0.95 11.30 1.58
CA PHE A 132 1.94 11.97 0.75
C PHE A 132 2.04 11.28 -0.61
N ASP A 133 1.86 12.06 -1.67
CA ASP A 133 2.02 11.66 -3.06
C ASP A 133 3.39 12.13 -3.55
N ILE A 134 4.32 11.19 -3.77
CA ILE A 134 5.68 11.52 -4.25
C ILE A 134 5.63 12.22 -5.61
N GLY A 135 4.72 11.80 -6.50
CA GLY A 135 4.61 12.38 -7.84
C GLY A 135 4.18 13.84 -7.82
N ARG A 136 3.37 14.25 -6.84
CA ARG A 136 2.94 15.64 -6.63
C ARG A 136 3.80 16.38 -5.62
N ASN A 137 4.64 15.68 -4.87
CA ASN A 137 5.44 16.21 -3.76
C ASN A 137 4.59 16.94 -2.70
N ASP A 138 3.37 16.47 -2.45
CA ASP A 138 2.43 17.08 -1.51
C ASP A 138 1.48 16.05 -0.87
N ILE A 139 0.74 16.46 0.18
CA ILE A 139 -0.31 15.66 0.80
C ILE A 139 -1.56 15.71 -0.08
N ARG A 140 -2.04 14.54 -0.44
CA ARG A 140 -3.22 14.37 -1.29
C ARG A 140 -4.34 13.70 -0.52
N ILE A 141 -5.58 14.16 -0.76
CA ILE A 141 -6.82 13.47 -0.43
C ILE A 141 -7.25 12.71 -1.69
N PHE A 142 -7.44 11.42 -1.55
CA PHE A 142 -7.86 10.56 -2.65
C PHE A 142 -9.38 10.44 -2.67
N GLU A 143 -9.92 9.86 -3.74
CA GLU A 143 -11.34 9.58 -3.85
C GLU A 143 -11.82 8.60 -2.77
N GLU A 144 -13.05 8.77 -2.32
CA GLU A 144 -13.75 7.81 -1.47
C GLU A 144 -13.95 6.48 -2.21
N LYS A 145 -13.62 5.38 -1.54
CA LYS A 145 -13.74 4.01 -2.09
C LYS A 145 -14.32 3.05 -1.06
N SER A 146 -14.92 1.99 -1.55
CA SER A 146 -15.50 0.94 -0.71
C SER A 146 -14.44 0.18 0.08
N ILE A 147 -14.80 -0.19 1.30
CA ILE A 147 -14.09 -1.18 2.09
C ILE A 147 -14.56 -2.57 1.65
N ILE A 148 -13.62 -3.45 1.39
CA ILE A 148 -13.85 -4.84 0.98
C ILE A 148 -14.04 -5.73 2.20
N SER A 149 -13.11 -5.64 3.16
CA SER A 149 -13.15 -6.46 4.36
C SER A 149 -12.46 -5.80 5.55
N TYR A 150 -12.87 -6.22 6.73
CA TYR A 150 -12.22 -5.90 8.00
C TYR A 150 -11.57 -7.14 8.59
N PRO A 151 -10.47 -7.00 9.35
CA PRO A 151 -9.84 -8.11 10.04
C PRO A 151 -10.77 -8.70 11.10
N GLU A 152 -10.58 -9.99 11.35
CA GLU A 152 -11.20 -10.66 12.49
C GLU A 152 -10.61 -10.18 13.81
N LYS A 153 -11.39 -10.31 14.89
CA LYS A 153 -10.88 -10.05 16.23
C LYS A 153 -9.71 -11.02 16.50
N ASN A 154 -8.66 -10.51 17.12
CA ASN A 154 -7.47 -11.26 17.52
C ASN A 154 -6.45 -11.62 16.43
N ASN A 155 -6.57 -11.11 15.22
CA ASN A 155 -5.50 -11.21 14.22
C ASN A 155 -4.77 -9.86 14.06
N PRO A 156 -3.64 -9.62 14.76
CA PRO A 156 -2.96 -8.34 14.76
C PRO A 156 -2.20 -8.05 13.46
N GLN A 157 -2.06 -9.03 12.56
CA GLN A 157 -1.42 -8.84 11.26
C GLN A 157 -2.42 -8.67 10.12
N ALA A 158 -3.70 -9.02 10.33
CA ALA A 158 -4.73 -8.84 9.32
C ALA A 158 -5.04 -7.37 9.10
N ARG A 159 -5.43 -7.04 7.88
CA ARG A 159 -5.59 -5.70 7.35
C ARG A 159 -7.07 -5.36 7.10
N ILE A 160 -7.34 -4.08 6.99
CA ILE A 160 -8.52 -3.55 6.32
C ILE A 160 -8.20 -3.53 4.83
N HIS A 161 -9.06 -4.11 4.00
CA HIS A 161 -8.92 -4.11 2.54
C HIS A 161 -9.91 -3.17 1.91
N SER A 162 -9.49 -2.40 0.90
CA SER A 162 -10.32 -1.39 0.22
C SER A 162 -9.91 -1.23 -1.25
N PHE A 163 -10.80 -0.64 -2.04
CA PHE A 163 -10.52 -0.25 -3.43
C PHE A 163 -9.79 1.09 -3.56
N THR A 164 -9.21 1.62 -2.47
CA THR A 164 -8.40 2.83 -2.56
C THR A 164 -7.12 2.55 -3.34
N ARG A 165 -6.72 3.51 -4.18
CA ARG A 165 -5.55 3.32 -5.04
C ARG A 165 -4.26 3.55 -4.26
N ASN A 166 -3.36 2.57 -4.24
CA ASN A 166 -2.03 2.73 -3.66
C ASN A 166 -1.07 3.40 -4.66
N LEU A 167 -0.28 4.36 -4.17
CA LEU A 167 0.77 5.06 -4.93
C LEU A 167 2.07 5.08 -4.11
N PRO A 168 3.25 5.22 -4.77
CA PRO A 168 4.49 5.43 -4.04
C PRO A 168 4.40 6.63 -3.07
N GLY A 169 4.81 6.42 -1.83
CA GLY A 169 4.75 7.44 -0.77
C GLY A 169 3.54 7.34 0.15
N THR A 170 2.50 6.58 -0.21
CA THR A 170 1.25 6.52 0.59
C THR A 170 1.35 5.66 1.85
N SER A 171 2.32 4.73 1.94
CA SER A 171 2.55 3.94 3.16
C SER A 171 2.71 4.83 4.39
N GLY A 172 2.01 4.53 5.47
CA GLY A 172 1.94 5.34 6.70
C GLY A 172 0.89 6.45 6.70
N GLY A 173 0.20 6.67 5.58
CA GLY A 173 -0.90 7.64 5.47
C GLY A 173 -2.15 7.24 6.24
N ALA A 174 -3.12 8.15 6.31
CA ALA A 174 -4.39 7.93 7.00
C ALA A 174 -5.43 7.31 6.06
N LEU A 175 -6.17 6.33 6.55
CA LEU A 175 -7.46 5.90 6.02
C LEU A 175 -8.53 6.45 6.96
N VAL A 176 -9.43 7.32 6.47
CA VAL A 176 -10.45 7.99 7.29
C VAL A 176 -11.85 7.73 6.73
N ASP A 177 -12.86 7.83 7.59
CA ASP A 177 -14.25 7.85 7.14
C ASP A 177 -14.68 9.26 6.66
N THR A 178 -15.89 9.38 6.12
CA THR A 178 -16.44 10.65 5.64
C THR A 178 -16.69 11.69 6.74
N LYS A 179 -16.59 11.29 8.01
CA LYS A 179 -16.68 12.17 9.18
C LYS A 179 -15.31 12.55 9.75
N GLY A 180 -14.21 12.20 9.05
CA GLY A 180 -12.85 12.46 9.50
C GLY A 180 -12.39 11.57 10.65
N ASN A 181 -13.05 10.46 10.99
CA ASN A 181 -12.55 9.54 12.00
C ASN A 181 -11.46 8.63 11.39
N LEU A 182 -10.38 8.37 12.13
CA LEU A 182 -9.30 7.48 11.68
C LEU A 182 -9.75 6.03 11.70
N VAL A 183 -9.76 5.39 10.53
CA VAL A 183 -10.12 3.97 10.33
C VAL A 183 -8.88 3.09 10.40
N GLY A 184 -7.78 3.52 9.78
CA GLY A 184 -6.54 2.76 9.73
C GLY A 184 -5.35 3.57 9.24
N ILE A 185 -4.17 2.93 9.28
CA ILE A 185 -2.92 3.45 8.71
C ILE A 185 -2.63 2.66 7.43
N ILE A 186 -2.55 3.35 6.30
CA ILE A 186 -2.25 2.76 4.99
C ILE A 186 -0.92 2.01 5.07
N ALA A 187 -0.88 0.76 4.64
CA ALA A 187 0.31 -0.07 4.74
C ALA A 187 0.88 -0.44 3.38
N SER A 188 0.06 -0.98 2.51
CA SER A 188 0.49 -1.54 1.24
C SER A 188 -0.70 -1.66 0.29
N GLY A 189 -0.44 -2.08 -0.91
CA GLY A 189 -1.48 -2.39 -1.88
C GLY A 189 -0.85 -2.96 -3.14
N GLY A 190 -1.64 -3.67 -3.91
CA GLY A 190 -1.26 -4.21 -5.21
C GLY A 190 -2.44 -4.16 -6.16
N GLY A 191 -2.21 -3.69 -7.38
CA GLY A 191 -3.28 -3.54 -8.35
C GLY A 191 -4.36 -2.55 -7.90
N GLU A 192 -5.59 -3.03 -7.78
CA GLU A 192 -6.76 -2.22 -7.41
C GLU A 192 -7.05 -2.23 -5.90
N TYR A 193 -6.33 -3.03 -5.12
CA TYR A 193 -6.59 -3.23 -3.69
C TYR A 193 -5.55 -2.54 -2.83
N ASN A 194 -6.00 -1.90 -1.76
CA ASN A 194 -5.16 -1.28 -0.74
C ASN A 194 -5.40 -1.95 0.61
N GLU A 195 -4.37 -1.94 1.43
CA GLU A 195 -4.35 -2.53 2.76
C GLU A 195 -4.01 -1.47 3.81
N ALA A 196 -4.74 -1.47 4.92
CA ALA A 196 -4.47 -0.60 6.05
C ALA A 196 -4.44 -1.36 7.37
N VAL A 197 -3.54 -0.99 8.27
CA VAL A 197 -3.54 -1.50 9.65
C VAL A 197 -4.65 -0.80 10.42
N PRO A 198 -5.55 -1.53 11.10
CA PRO A 198 -6.66 -0.93 11.83
C PRO A 198 -6.22 0.07 12.90
N ALA A 199 -6.85 1.24 12.97
CA ALA A 199 -6.57 2.25 13.99
C ALA A 199 -6.81 1.74 15.42
N SER A 200 -7.70 0.75 15.58
CA SER A 200 -7.99 0.11 16.87
C SER A 200 -6.78 -0.55 17.53
N LEU A 201 -5.73 -0.85 16.76
CA LEU A 201 -4.50 -1.45 17.28
C LEU A 201 -3.51 -0.41 17.85
N LEU A 202 -3.63 0.87 17.49
CA LEU A 202 -2.61 1.89 17.76
C LEU A 202 -2.29 2.04 19.23
N LEU A 203 -3.31 2.12 20.10
CA LEU A 203 -3.11 2.26 21.55
C LEU A 203 -2.41 1.04 22.16
N SER A 204 -2.83 -0.17 21.76
CA SER A 204 -2.23 -1.41 22.26
C SER A 204 -0.77 -1.56 21.82
N ILE A 205 -0.43 -1.10 20.62
CA ILE A 205 0.94 -1.11 20.08
C ILE A 205 1.79 -0.07 20.83
N TYR A 206 1.26 1.14 21.02
CA TYR A 206 1.98 2.22 21.71
C TYR A 206 2.32 1.85 23.16
N ASN A 207 1.41 1.16 23.86
CA ASN A 207 1.63 0.69 25.23
C ASN A 207 2.70 -0.42 25.33
N LYS A 208 3.06 -1.05 24.22
CA LYS A 208 4.15 -2.04 24.10
C LYS A 208 5.50 -1.45 23.69
N LYS A 209 5.65 -0.13 23.79
CA LYS A 209 6.92 0.55 23.51
C LYS A 209 8.01 0.08 24.46
N GLU A 210 9.21 -0.09 23.95
CA GLU A 210 10.40 -0.47 24.71
C GLU A 210 11.53 0.52 24.45
N VAL A 211 12.22 0.93 25.51
CA VAL A 211 13.30 1.93 25.41
C VAL A 211 14.56 1.36 24.74
N GLN A 212 14.83 0.05 24.93
CA GLN A 212 15.93 -0.66 24.27
C GLN A 212 15.44 -2.01 23.77
N ASN A 213 15.31 -2.15 22.45
CA ASN A 213 14.87 -3.37 21.82
C ASN A 213 15.77 -3.76 20.66
N SER A 214 16.72 -4.67 20.92
CA SER A 214 17.59 -5.22 19.88
C SER A 214 16.80 -5.94 18.79
N ASN A 215 15.71 -6.62 19.15
CA ASN A 215 14.86 -7.35 18.22
C ASN A 215 14.15 -6.42 17.23
N PHE A 216 13.76 -5.22 17.68
CA PHE A 216 13.19 -4.21 16.80
C PHE A 216 14.14 -3.88 15.65
N TYR A 217 15.39 -3.55 15.94
CA TYR A 217 16.36 -3.20 14.91
C TYR A 217 16.82 -4.40 14.09
N GLN A 218 16.91 -5.60 14.66
CA GLN A 218 17.20 -6.83 13.90
C GLN A 218 16.10 -7.17 12.90
N THR A 219 14.84 -7.11 13.32
CA THR A 219 13.69 -7.28 12.42
C THR A 219 13.66 -6.18 11.36
N GLY A 220 13.96 -4.94 11.73
CA GLY A 220 14.07 -3.83 10.79
C GLY A 220 15.15 -4.04 9.73
N LYS A 221 16.31 -4.55 10.13
CA LYS A 221 17.37 -4.93 9.21
C LYS A 221 16.92 -6.05 8.27
N ALA A 222 16.17 -7.03 8.78
CA ALA A 222 15.63 -8.10 7.94
C ALA A 222 14.59 -7.56 6.93
N ILE A 223 13.74 -6.60 7.34
CA ILE A 223 12.81 -5.90 6.46
C ILE A 223 13.59 -5.23 5.31
N ARG A 224 14.60 -4.42 5.63
CA ARG A 224 15.42 -3.74 4.62
C ARG A 224 16.13 -4.74 3.69
N LEU A 225 16.80 -5.73 4.23
CA LEU A 225 17.52 -6.72 3.42
C LEU A 225 16.60 -7.59 2.55
N CYS A 226 15.35 -7.83 2.98
CA CYS A 226 14.32 -8.46 2.16
C CYS A 226 13.91 -7.51 1.02
N ALA A 227 13.61 -6.25 1.31
CA ALA A 227 13.23 -5.26 0.30
C ALA A 227 14.33 -5.06 -0.75
N ASP A 228 15.59 -4.91 -0.32
CA ASP A 228 16.75 -4.80 -1.21
C ASP A 228 16.87 -6.02 -2.13
N ALA A 229 16.73 -7.23 -1.60
CA ALA A 229 16.80 -8.46 -2.38
C ALA A 229 15.62 -8.61 -3.35
N LEU A 230 14.42 -8.13 -2.98
CA LEU A 230 13.26 -8.09 -3.86
C LEU A 230 13.38 -7.04 -4.96
N GLU A 231 14.10 -5.96 -4.73
CA GLU A 231 14.43 -5.01 -5.79
C GLU A 231 15.48 -5.59 -6.74
N GLU A 232 16.53 -6.24 -6.19
CA GLU A 232 17.56 -6.91 -6.99
C GLU A 232 16.97 -7.97 -7.93
N ILE A 233 15.99 -8.79 -7.46
CA ILE A 233 15.42 -9.89 -8.26
C ILE A 233 14.56 -9.38 -9.44
N ARG A 234 14.06 -8.16 -9.42
CA ARG A 234 13.27 -7.57 -10.53
C ARG A 234 14.04 -7.49 -11.84
N GLY A 235 15.37 -7.44 -11.77
CA GLY A 235 16.25 -7.44 -12.94
C GLY A 235 16.40 -8.80 -13.63
N PHE A 236 15.91 -9.89 -13.01
CA PHE A 236 16.05 -11.24 -13.54
C PHE A 236 14.77 -11.71 -14.24
N GLN A 237 14.95 -12.44 -15.35
CA GLN A 237 13.85 -13.11 -16.05
C GLN A 237 13.74 -14.60 -15.66
N ASN A 238 14.83 -15.19 -15.17
CA ASN A 238 14.96 -16.58 -14.77
C ASN A 238 15.73 -16.70 -13.46
N ASN A 239 16.21 -17.88 -13.13
CA ASN A 239 16.93 -18.17 -11.88
C ASN A 239 18.04 -17.13 -11.56
N PRO A 240 17.90 -16.37 -10.46
CA PRO A 240 18.84 -15.30 -10.10
C PRO A 240 20.10 -15.82 -9.38
N GLY A 241 20.23 -17.13 -9.25
CA GLY A 241 21.32 -17.79 -8.51
C GLY A 241 21.02 -17.99 -7.02
N ASN A 242 21.68 -19.01 -6.45
CA ASN A 242 21.40 -19.49 -5.10
C ASN A 242 21.64 -18.43 -4.00
N LEU A 243 22.57 -17.50 -4.20
CA LEU A 243 22.89 -16.49 -3.20
C LEU A 243 21.73 -15.52 -2.99
N LEU A 244 21.12 -15.02 -4.09
CA LEU A 244 19.99 -14.09 -3.99
C LEU A 244 18.74 -14.80 -3.44
N LEU A 245 18.47 -16.02 -3.90
CA LEU A 245 17.36 -16.83 -3.36
C LEU A 245 17.52 -17.08 -1.85
N THR A 246 18.73 -17.37 -1.37
CA THR A 246 19.02 -17.55 0.06
C THR A 246 18.81 -16.25 0.83
N LYS A 247 19.20 -15.08 0.28
CA LYS A 247 18.93 -13.76 0.88
C LYS A 247 17.44 -13.52 1.02
N ILE A 248 16.65 -13.78 -0.03
CA ILE A 248 15.19 -13.61 -0.03
C ILE A 248 14.57 -14.53 1.02
N ARG A 249 14.80 -15.84 0.94
CA ARG A 249 14.23 -16.81 1.89
C ARG A 249 14.52 -16.40 3.34
N LYS A 250 15.78 -16.15 3.67
CA LYS A 250 16.19 -15.79 5.03
C LYS A 250 15.59 -14.49 5.52
N ASN A 251 15.74 -13.41 4.76
CA ASN A 251 15.42 -12.07 5.26
C ASN A 251 13.92 -11.77 5.20
N CYS A 252 13.22 -12.26 4.17
CA CYS A 252 11.77 -12.07 4.10
C CYS A 252 11.03 -12.86 5.20
N GLU A 253 11.51 -14.04 5.57
CA GLU A 253 10.98 -14.77 6.74
C GLU A 253 11.26 -14.04 8.07
N LEU A 254 12.51 -13.60 8.27
CA LEU A 254 12.89 -12.87 9.48
C LEU A 254 12.21 -11.52 9.61
N SER A 255 11.77 -10.92 8.50
CA SER A 255 11.01 -9.68 8.49
C SER A 255 9.67 -9.80 9.21
N LYS A 256 9.05 -10.99 9.18
CA LYS A 256 7.70 -11.27 9.69
C LYS A 256 6.65 -10.29 9.16
N ASN A 257 6.93 -9.64 8.02
CA ASN A 257 6.08 -8.63 7.43
C ASN A 257 5.23 -9.24 6.32
N LYS A 258 3.91 -9.25 6.50
CA LYS A 258 2.93 -9.82 5.56
C LYS A 258 3.14 -9.29 4.13
N PHE A 259 3.32 -7.99 3.97
CA PHE A 259 3.51 -7.36 2.67
C PHE A 259 4.80 -7.85 1.96
N LEU A 260 5.91 -7.97 2.69
CA LEU A 260 7.17 -8.48 2.09
C LEU A 260 7.09 -9.97 1.75
N LEU A 261 6.36 -10.77 2.53
CA LEU A 261 6.10 -12.17 2.18
C LEU A 261 5.29 -12.28 0.89
N ASP A 262 4.26 -11.43 0.74
CA ASP A 262 3.45 -11.37 -0.47
C ASP A 262 4.28 -10.95 -1.69
N MET A 263 5.07 -9.90 -1.56
CA MET A 263 6.00 -9.45 -2.61
C MET A 263 7.04 -10.52 -2.98
N ALA A 264 7.55 -11.26 -2.00
CA ALA A 264 8.50 -12.36 -2.25
C ALA A 264 7.84 -13.46 -3.09
N GLY A 265 6.63 -13.87 -2.73
CA GLY A 265 5.88 -14.84 -3.51
C GLY A 265 5.61 -14.37 -4.94
N GLN A 266 5.15 -13.13 -5.12
CA GLN A 266 4.91 -12.57 -6.46
C GLN A 266 6.19 -12.47 -7.29
N ALA A 267 7.30 -12.00 -6.71
CA ALA A 267 8.57 -11.86 -7.40
C ALA A 267 9.15 -13.22 -7.83
N LEU A 268 9.09 -14.21 -6.94
CA LEU A 268 9.56 -15.57 -7.22
C LEU A 268 8.67 -16.26 -8.27
N GLY A 269 7.34 -16.10 -8.20
CA GLY A 269 6.42 -16.60 -9.21
C GLY A 269 6.69 -16.03 -10.60
N LYS A 270 6.99 -14.73 -10.68
CA LYS A 270 7.28 -14.04 -11.94
C LYS A 270 8.52 -14.60 -12.67
N ILE A 271 9.50 -15.09 -11.94
CA ILE A 271 10.73 -15.71 -12.51
C ILE A 271 10.65 -17.23 -12.59
N GLY A 272 9.46 -17.82 -12.38
CA GLY A 272 9.22 -19.27 -12.52
C GLY A 272 9.58 -20.13 -11.31
N MET A 273 9.96 -19.53 -10.17
CA MET A 273 10.25 -20.26 -8.92
C MET A 273 8.93 -20.53 -8.15
N ILE A 274 8.08 -21.37 -8.76
CA ILE A 274 6.66 -21.50 -8.36
C ILE A 274 6.49 -22.12 -6.96
N GLU A 275 7.31 -23.11 -6.59
CA GLU A 275 7.24 -23.73 -5.25
C GLU A 275 7.57 -22.71 -4.13
N ASP A 276 8.63 -21.93 -4.33
CA ASP A 276 8.97 -20.83 -3.42
C ASP A 276 7.89 -19.74 -3.38
N ALA A 277 7.31 -19.43 -4.53
CA ALA A 277 6.21 -18.47 -4.61
C ALA A 277 5.01 -18.94 -3.76
N ILE A 278 4.58 -20.18 -3.92
CA ILE A 278 3.51 -20.79 -3.13
C ILE A 278 3.84 -20.72 -1.64
N TYR A 279 5.05 -21.12 -1.25
CA TYR A 279 5.49 -21.08 0.15
C TYR A 279 5.33 -19.69 0.79
N PHE A 280 5.79 -18.64 0.13
CA PHE A 280 5.66 -17.28 0.67
C PHE A 280 4.23 -16.76 0.65
N LEU A 281 3.45 -17.08 -0.39
CA LEU A 281 2.06 -16.67 -0.52
C LEU A 281 1.16 -17.40 0.50
N GLU A 282 1.39 -18.68 0.78
CA GLU A 282 0.72 -19.41 1.86
C GLU A 282 1.02 -18.76 3.22
N LYS A 283 2.27 -18.35 3.48
CA LYS A 283 2.60 -17.59 4.71
C LYS A 283 1.88 -16.26 4.76
N SER A 284 1.87 -15.49 3.67
CA SER A 284 1.16 -14.20 3.59
C SER A 284 -0.33 -14.37 3.87
N THR A 285 -0.98 -15.32 3.19
CA THR A 285 -2.42 -15.61 3.39
C THR A 285 -2.74 -16.15 4.77
N SER A 286 -1.82 -16.85 5.43
CA SER A 286 -2.01 -17.30 6.83
C SER A 286 -2.02 -16.15 7.81
N LEU A 287 -1.25 -15.07 7.55
CA LEU A 287 -1.22 -13.86 8.36
C LEU A 287 -2.45 -12.97 8.11
N ASP A 288 -2.98 -12.99 6.90
CA ASP A 288 -4.15 -12.20 6.50
C ASP A 288 -5.06 -12.99 5.54
N PRO A 289 -5.94 -13.84 6.09
CA PRO A 289 -6.77 -14.74 5.29
C PRO A 289 -7.83 -14.07 4.39
N LYS A 290 -8.06 -12.77 4.57
CA LYS A 290 -9.02 -11.97 3.81
C LYS A 290 -8.37 -11.01 2.80
N SER A 291 -7.05 -11.14 2.57
CA SER A 291 -6.34 -10.31 1.61
C SER A 291 -6.66 -10.71 0.16
N PRO A 292 -7.41 -9.91 -0.61
CA PRO A 292 -7.69 -10.23 -2.01
C PRO A 292 -6.42 -10.35 -2.84
N THR A 293 -5.43 -9.46 -2.63
CA THR A 293 -4.15 -9.48 -3.35
C THR A 293 -3.38 -10.78 -3.11
N SER A 294 -3.25 -11.20 -1.83
CA SER A 294 -2.50 -12.42 -1.51
C SER A 294 -3.23 -13.68 -1.96
N LEU A 295 -4.57 -13.73 -1.81
CA LEU A 295 -5.37 -14.85 -2.29
C LEU A 295 -5.30 -14.99 -3.81
N HIS A 296 -5.41 -13.87 -4.54
CA HIS A 296 -5.28 -13.85 -5.98
C HIS A 296 -3.90 -14.35 -6.44
N SER A 297 -2.82 -13.82 -5.85
CA SER A 297 -1.45 -14.25 -6.17
C SER A 297 -1.23 -15.73 -5.88
N LEU A 298 -1.79 -16.25 -4.77
CA LEU A 298 -1.70 -17.66 -4.42
C LEU A 298 -2.49 -18.54 -5.40
N ALA A 299 -3.70 -18.13 -5.79
CA ALA A 299 -4.50 -18.86 -6.79
C ALA A 299 -3.74 -18.98 -8.12
N VAL A 300 -3.14 -17.89 -8.61
CA VAL A 300 -2.31 -17.91 -9.83
C VAL A 300 -1.10 -18.85 -9.70
N ALA A 301 -0.38 -18.81 -8.57
CA ALA A 301 0.76 -19.69 -8.36
C ALA A 301 0.36 -21.18 -8.29
N LEU A 302 -0.75 -21.49 -7.62
CA LEU A 302 -1.31 -22.86 -7.56
C LEU A 302 -1.78 -23.32 -8.93
N HIS A 303 -2.40 -22.44 -9.74
CA HIS A 303 -2.79 -22.74 -11.11
C HIS A 303 -1.59 -23.15 -11.98
N ILE A 304 -0.53 -22.36 -11.95
CA ILE A 304 0.72 -22.63 -12.69
C ILE A 304 1.33 -23.96 -12.21
N ASN A 305 1.27 -24.24 -10.91
CA ASN A 305 1.73 -25.48 -10.30
C ASN A 305 0.78 -26.69 -10.56
N LYS A 306 -0.34 -26.48 -11.24
CA LYS A 306 -1.39 -27.49 -11.48
C LYS A 306 -2.00 -28.09 -10.20
N SER A 307 -1.96 -27.36 -9.10
CA SER A 307 -2.53 -27.75 -7.79
C SER A 307 -3.98 -27.29 -7.68
N TYR A 308 -4.81 -27.72 -8.64
CA TYR A 308 -6.16 -27.21 -8.88
C TYR A 308 -7.12 -27.41 -7.69
N GLU A 309 -7.02 -28.53 -6.94
CA GLU A 309 -7.84 -28.76 -5.75
C GLU A 309 -7.56 -27.73 -4.65
N LYS A 310 -6.29 -27.39 -4.43
CA LYS A 310 -5.90 -26.34 -3.48
C LYS A 310 -6.31 -24.95 -4.00
N GLU A 311 -6.16 -24.72 -5.30
CA GLU A 311 -6.57 -23.49 -5.97
C GLU A 311 -8.06 -23.21 -5.76
N ILE A 312 -8.94 -24.20 -5.91
CA ILE A 312 -10.38 -24.08 -5.66
C ILE A 312 -10.68 -23.57 -4.25
N LEU A 313 -9.96 -24.06 -3.24
CA LEU A 313 -10.16 -23.61 -1.86
C LEU A 313 -9.78 -22.13 -1.67
N VAL A 314 -8.74 -21.68 -2.37
CA VAL A 314 -8.29 -20.28 -2.34
C VAL A 314 -9.27 -19.39 -3.13
N LEU A 315 -9.70 -19.85 -4.31
CA LEU A 315 -10.65 -19.11 -5.16
C LEU A 315 -12.03 -18.95 -4.52
N LYS A 316 -12.53 -19.97 -3.80
CA LYS A 316 -13.77 -19.85 -3.01
C LYS A 316 -13.70 -18.67 -2.05
N LYS A 317 -12.59 -18.56 -1.31
CA LYS A 317 -12.38 -17.44 -0.39
C LYS A 317 -12.22 -16.10 -1.11
N LEU A 318 -11.49 -16.07 -2.21
CA LEU A 318 -11.27 -14.84 -2.98
C LEU A 318 -12.59 -14.29 -3.52
N LEU A 319 -13.42 -15.15 -4.10
CA LEU A 319 -14.73 -14.79 -4.70
C LEU A 319 -15.79 -14.37 -3.65
N GLU A 320 -15.60 -14.68 -2.35
CA GLU A 320 -16.41 -14.12 -1.27
C GLU A 320 -16.18 -12.59 -1.11
N PHE A 321 -14.97 -12.09 -1.43
CA PHE A 321 -14.58 -10.70 -1.25
C PHE A 321 -14.60 -9.90 -2.55
N THR A 322 -14.32 -10.54 -3.67
CA THR A 322 -14.22 -9.93 -5.01
C THR A 322 -14.92 -10.80 -6.07
N PRO A 323 -16.25 -10.97 -5.97
CA PRO A 323 -17.01 -11.81 -6.89
C PRO A 323 -17.00 -11.30 -8.34
N GLU A 324 -16.66 -10.04 -8.55
CA GLU A 324 -16.57 -9.37 -9.84
C GLU A 324 -15.19 -9.51 -10.52
N ASP A 325 -14.17 -10.05 -9.85
CA ASP A 325 -12.81 -10.16 -10.40
C ASP A 325 -12.78 -11.12 -11.61
N PRO A 326 -12.60 -10.61 -12.85
CA PRO A 326 -12.72 -11.44 -14.05
C PRO A 326 -11.60 -12.48 -14.17
N GLN A 327 -10.43 -12.21 -13.56
CA GLN A 327 -9.32 -13.16 -13.58
C GLN A 327 -9.55 -14.30 -12.58
N ALA A 328 -10.05 -13.99 -11.38
CA ALA A 328 -10.44 -15.01 -10.40
C ALA A 328 -11.56 -15.92 -10.94
N LEU A 329 -12.58 -15.32 -11.59
CA LEU A 329 -13.67 -16.06 -12.20
C LEU A 329 -13.17 -17.00 -13.32
N ARG A 330 -12.26 -16.54 -14.18
CA ARG A 330 -11.65 -17.36 -15.22
C ARG A 330 -10.86 -18.53 -14.62
N LEU A 331 -10.03 -18.29 -13.62
CA LEU A 331 -9.27 -19.33 -12.93
C LEU A 331 -10.20 -20.34 -12.26
N ALA A 332 -11.32 -19.89 -11.69
CA ALA A 332 -12.30 -20.76 -11.05
C ALA A 332 -12.94 -21.76 -12.04
N VAL A 333 -13.33 -21.28 -13.22
CA VAL A 333 -13.87 -22.17 -14.29
C VAL A 333 -12.81 -23.16 -14.76
N GLN A 334 -11.56 -22.71 -14.95
CA GLN A 334 -10.47 -23.58 -15.39
C GLN A 334 -10.12 -24.64 -14.33
N ALA A 335 -9.98 -24.25 -13.07
CA ALA A 335 -9.72 -25.20 -11.99
C ALA A 335 -10.85 -26.23 -11.81
N ALA A 336 -12.10 -25.78 -11.93
CA ALA A 336 -13.27 -26.64 -11.90
C ALA A 336 -13.26 -27.68 -13.06
N ALA A 337 -12.94 -27.24 -14.27
CA ALA A 337 -12.83 -28.10 -15.43
C ALA A 337 -11.71 -29.15 -15.26
N TYR A 338 -10.51 -28.74 -14.83
CA TYR A 338 -9.39 -29.68 -14.64
C TYR A 338 -9.58 -30.67 -13.51
N THR A 339 -10.39 -30.34 -12.49
CA THR A 339 -10.73 -31.25 -11.38
C THR A 339 -12.05 -31.96 -11.58
N LYS A 340 -12.76 -31.72 -12.69
CA LYS A 340 -14.14 -32.21 -12.95
C LYS A 340 -15.13 -31.79 -11.84
N ASN A 341 -14.89 -30.68 -11.16
CA ASN A 341 -15.76 -30.17 -10.10
C ASN A 341 -16.89 -29.32 -10.70
N LYS A 342 -17.94 -29.99 -11.15
CA LYS A 342 -19.10 -29.37 -11.80
C LYS A 342 -19.75 -28.30 -10.92
N GLU A 343 -19.95 -28.56 -9.62
CA GLU A 343 -20.60 -27.63 -8.68
C GLU A 343 -19.87 -26.31 -8.59
N PHE A 344 -18.53 -26.35 -8.45
CA PHE A 344 -17.74 -25.13 -8.38
C PHE A 344 -17.68 -24.38 -9.71
N GLY A 345 -17.67 -25.11 -10.83
CA GLY A 345 -17.75 -24.53 -12.17
C GLY A 345 -19.05 -23.77 -12.40
N GLU A 346 -20.19 -24.38 -12.06
CA GLU A 346 -21.51 -23.74 -12.15
C GLU A 346 -21.61 -22.50 -11.22
N PHE A 347 -21.06 -22.59 -10.00
CA PHE A 347 -20.97 -21.44 -9.11
C PHE A 347 -20.18 -20.30 -9.75
N ALA A 348 -18.98 -20.55 -10.29
CA ALA A 348 -18.19 -19.53 -10.95
C ALA A 348 -18.91 -18.90 -12.15
N ILE A 349 -19.61 -19.72 -12.96
CA ILE A 349 -20.41 -19.24 -14.09
C ILE A 349 -21.58 -18.37 -13.62
N SER A 350 -22.26 -18.72 -12.53
CA SER A 350 -23.35 -17.89 -11.98
C SER A 350 -22.87 -16.49 -11.58
N LEU A 351 -21.65 -16.37 -11.03
CA LEU A 351 -21.05 -15.07 -10.77
C LEU A 351 -20.67 -14.34 -12.06
N MET A 352 -20.19 -15.06 -13.08
CA MET A 352 -19.90 -14.46 -14.40
C MET A 352 -21.16 -13.91 -15.07
N GLU A 353 -22.32 -14.55 -14.92
CA GLU A 353 -23.59 -14.07 -15.46
C GLU A 353 -23.96 -12.68 -14.90
N ILE A 354 -23.58 -12.40 -13.66
CA ILE A 354 -23.84 -11.12 -13.00
C ILE A 354 -22.76 -10.07 -13.35
N HIS A 355 -21.49 -10.45 -13.30
CA HIS A 355 -20.37 -9.51 -13.29
C HIS A 355 -19.59 -9.46 -14.62
N ASN A 356 -19.65 -10.53 -15.45
CA ASN A 356 -18.94 -10.63 -16.72
C ASN A 356 -19.74 -11.42 -17.78
N PRO A 357 -20.96 -10.98 -18.14
CA PRO A 357 -21.86 -11.74 -19.00
C PRO A 357 -21.29 -12.06 -20.38
N GLY A 358 -20.38 -11.21 -20.90
CA GLY A 358 -19.73 -11.45 -22.20
C GLY A 358 -18.83 -12.70 -22.26
N ALA A 359 -18.38 -13.22 -21.11
CA ALA A 359 -17.52 -14.40 -21.05
C ALA A 359 -18.27 -15.72 -20.79
N VAL A 360 -19.57 -15.66 -20.48
CA VAL A 360 -20.36 -16.81 -19.99
C VAL A 360 -20.43 -17.94 -21.00
N SER A 361 -20.72 -17.66 -22.28
CA SER A 361 -20.82 -18.71 -23.31
C SER A 361 -19.52 -19.52 -23.42
N LEU A 362 -18.38 -18.79 -23.52
CA LEU A 362 -17.07 -19.44 -23.61
C LEU A 362 -16.74 -20.27 -22.35
N ALA A 363 -17.11 -19.76 -21.18
CA ALA A 363 -16.88 -20.45 -19.91
C ALA A 363 -17.72 -21.75 -19.79
N LYS A 364 -19.00 -21.72 -20.22
CA LYS A 364 -19.88 -22.89 -20.28
C LYS A 364 -19.33 -23.94 -21.24
N ASP A 365 -19.01 -23.53 -22.48
CA ASP A 365 -18.45 -24.46 -23.48
C ASP A 365 -17.14 -25.10 -22.98
N PHE A 366 -16.27 -24.34 -22.33
CA PHE A 366 -15.03 -24.88 -21.76
C PHE A 366 -15.29 -25.91 -20.65
N LEU A 367 -16.20 -25.60 -19.72
CA LEU A 367 -16.55 -26.51 -18.62
C LEU A 367 -17.22 -27.77 -19.14
N ASP A 368 -18.19 -27.67 -20.03
CA ASP A 368 -18.95 -28.81 -20.57
C ASP A 368 -18.04 -29.76 -21.35
N ASN A 369 -17.11 -29.23 -22.15
CA ASN A 369 -16.12 -30.03 -22.86
C ASN A 369 -15.17 -30.81 -21.94
N ALA A 370 -14.87 -30.27 -20.77
CA ALA A 370 -14.00 -30.92 -19.78
C ALA A 370 -14.74 -31.99 -18.95
N LEU A 371 -16.07 -31.84 -18.76
CA LEU A 371 -16.89 -32.75 -17.97
C LEU A 371 -17.34 -34.00 -18.76
N ASN A 372 -17.45 -33.89 -20.08
CA ASN A 372 -17.71 -34.97 -20.99
C ASN A 372 -16.46 -35.82 -21.25
#